data_9ae69f940351e5466e1325994b825e0b
#
_entry.id   9ae69f940351e5466e1325994b825e0b
#
_cell.length_a   1.000
_cell.length_b   1.000
_cell.length_c   1.000
_cell.angle_alpha   90.00
_cell.angle_beta   90.00
_cell.angle_gamma   90.00
#
_symmetry.space_group_name_H-M   'P 1'
#
loop_
_entity.id
_entity.type
_entity.pdbx_description
1 polymer ?
#
loop_
_entity_poly.entity_id
_entity_poly.type
_entity_poly.pdbx_seq_one_letter_code
_entity_poly.pdbx_strand_id
1 'polypeptide(L)'
;MAAPDLAAGGGRRTTHGRLKMLLVLLVCAAPVVASYLTYFVIRPQARTNYSELILPTRPLPALALQALDGSAVDAASLKGQWLLVAVGPSACGEACQRQLFTQRQLREMLGRERDRLDKIWLLTDDAPLAAPLQAALDGGAPVRALRADRAALANWLAPAAGQALEDHLFVVDPMGEWMMRVPAAPEPGRVKRDLERLLRASASWDQPGR
;
A
#
# COMPACT_ATOMS: atom_id res chain seq x y z
N MET A 1 -76.04 40.07 -31.20
CA MET A 1 -75.47 39.06 -30.29
C MET A 1 -74.09 38.74 -30.81
N ALA A 2 -73.06 39.30 -30.15
CA ALA A 2 -71.63 39.07 -30.51
C ALA A 2 -71.06 38.08 -29.54
N ALA A 3 -70.40 37.01 -30.07
CA ALA A 3 -69.72 36.02 -29.28
C ALA A 3 -68.36 36.55 -28.80
N PRO A 4 -67.93 36.28 -27.56
CA PRO A 4 -66.60 36.72 -27.08
C PRO A 4 -65.49 35.85 -27.58
N ASP A 5 -64.42 36.49 -27.98
CA ASP A 5 -63.17 35.95 -28.48
C ASP A 5 -62.34 35.30 -27.34
N LEU A 6 -62.22 33.96 -27.30
CA LEU A 6 -61.51 33.19 -26.29
C LEU A 6 -60.15 32.60 -26.78
N ALA A 7 -59.40 33.36 -27.55
CA ALA A 7 -58.15 32.83 -28.09
C ALA A 7 -56.95 33.76 -27.95
N ALA A 8 -56.53 34.07 -26.72
CA ALA A 8 -55.19 34.71 -26.55
C ALA A 8 -54.62 34.56 -25.10
N GLY A 9 -54.49 33.37 -24.56
CA GLY A 9 -53.93 33.20 -23.20
C GLY A 9 -53.06 31.97 -22.97
N GLY A 10 -52.92 31.05 -23.95
CA GLY A 10 -52.32 29.71 -23.74
C GLY A 10 -50.80 29.61 -23.81
N GLY A 11 -50.12 30.51 -24.52
CA GLY A 11 -48.71 30.33 -24.87
C GLY A 11 -47.70 30.63 -23.75
N ARG A 12 -48.00 31.61 -22.89
CA ARG A 12 -47.03 32.01 -21.82
C ARG A 12 -47.05 31.09 -20.59
N ARG A 13 -48.15 30.46 -20.27
CA ARG A 13 -48.26 29.51 -19.13
C ARG A 13 -47.54 28.20 -19.40
N THR A 14 -47.53 27.69 -20.62
CA THR A 14 -46.88 26.44 -21.01
C THR A 14 -45.34 26.56 -21.05
N THR A 15 -44.79 27.71 -21.46
CA THR A 15 -43.33 27.96 -21.47
C THR A 15 -42.78 28.06 -20.06
N HIS A 16 -43.44 28.73 -19.12
CA HIS A 16 -43.04 28.79 -17.71
C HIS A 16 -43.12 27.43 -17.01
N GLY A 17 -44.13 26.62 -17.34
CA GLY A 17 -44.25 25.25 -16.81
C GLY A 17 -43.11 24.35 -17.30
N ARG A 18 -42.76 24.42 -18.59
CA ARG A 18 -41.63 23.68 -19.17
C ARG A 18 -40.31 24.13 -18.58
N LEU A 19 -40.09 25.44 -18.38
CA LEU A 19 -38.87 25.97 -17.79
C LEU A 19 -38.69 25.49 -16.34
N LYS A 20 -39.75 25.51 -15.51
CA LYS A 20 -39.73 24.98 -14.15
C LYS A 20 -39.40 23.47 -14.12
N MET A 21 -40.00 22.69 -15.00
CA MET A 21 -39.76 21.26 -15.12
C MET A 21 -38.29 20.98 -15.52
N LEU A 22 -37.71 21.72 -16.46
CA LEU A 22 -36.31 21.62 -16.86
C LEU A 22 -35.37 22.00 -15.71
N LEU A 23 -35.72 23.04 -14.94
CA LEU A 23 -34.94 23.46 -13.80
C LEU A 23 -34.91 22.40 -12.70
N VAL A 24 -36.05 21.78 -12.38
CA VAL A 24 -36.12 20.67 -11.43
C VAL A 24 -35.31 19.48 -11.92
N LEU A 25 -35.42 19.12 -13.20
CA LEU A 25 -34.65 18.01 -13.81
C LEU A 25 -33.16 18.29 -13.76
N LEU A 26 -32.73 19.51 -14.02
CA LEU A 26 -31.32 19.92 -13.95
C LEU A 26 -30.76 19.83 -12.52
N VAL A 27 -31.53 20.30 -11.52
CA VAL A 27 -31.15 20.20 -10.10
C VAL A 27 -31.05 18.74 -9.66
N CYS A 28 -32.01 17.89 -10.08
CA CYS A 28 -31.97 16.46 -9.76
C CYS A 28 -30.86 15.71 -10.48
N ALA A 29 -30.53 16.10 -11.72
CA ALA A 29 -29.44 15.50 -12.50
C ALA A 29 -28.05 15.99 -12.08
N ALA A 30 -27.94 17.21 -11.53
CA ALA A 30 -26.66 17.84 -11.18
C ALA A 30 -25.73 16.97 -10.30
N PRO A 31 -26.20 16.33 -9.20
CA PRO A 31 -25.32 15.49 -8.38
C PRO A 31 -24.83 14.26 -9.13
N VAL A 32 -25.64 13.66 -10.00
CA VAL A 32 -25.23 12.51 -10.81
C VAL A 32 -24.17 12.92 -11.83
N VAL A 33 -24.42 14.02 -12.55
CA VAL A 33 -23.47 14.58 -13.52
C VAL A 33 -22.16 15.00 -12.84
N ALA A 34 -22.26 15.68 -11.69
CA ALA A 34 -21.09 16.08 -10.90
C ALA A 34 -20.28 14.88 -10.42
N SER A 35 -20.93 13.81 -9.97
CA SER A 35 -20.26 12.56 -9.58
C SER A 35 -19.53 11.91 -10.75
N TYR A 36 -20.20 11.83 -11.92
CA TYR A 36 -19.58 11.30 -13.14
C TYR A 36 -18.38 12.14 -13.61
N LEU A 37 -18.53 13.46 -13.62
CA LEU A 37 -17.41 14.37 -13.98
C LEU A 37 -16.24 14.23 -13.01
N THR A 38 -16.52 14.16 -11.71
CA THR A 38 -15.47 13.99 -10.70
C THR A 38 -14.75 12.65 -10.88
N TYR A 39 -15.50 11.58 -11.11
CA TYR A 39 -14.92 10.25 -11.25
C TYR A 39 -14.13 10.05 -12.55
N PHE A 40 -14.65 10.50 -13.69
CA PHE A 40 -14.04 10.22 -14.99
C PHE A 40 -13.11 11.32 -15.52
N VAL A 41 -13.39 12.59 -15.21
CA VAL A 41 -12.64 13.72 -15.74
C VAL A 41 -11.62 14.25 -14.74
N ILE A 42 -12.04 14.56 -13.52
CA ILE A 42 -11.16 15.17 -12.51
C ILE A 42 -10.21 14.12 -11.95
N ARG A 43 -10.67 12.86 -11.78
CA ARG A 43 -9.88 11.73 -11.21
C ARG A 43 -8.97 12.24 -10.10
N PRO A 44 -9.48 12.61 -8.92
CA PRO A 44 -8.65 13.16 -7.87
C PRO A 44 -7.53 12.18 -7.54
N GLN A 45 -6.33 12.48 -8.00
CA GLN A 45 -5.11 11.70 -7.72
C GLN A 45 -4.55 12.06 -6.35
N ALA A 46 -5.38 12.54 -5.44
CA ALA A 46 -4.98 12.80 -4.08
C ALA A 46 -4.60 11.48 -3.43
N ARG A 47 -3.33 11.10 -3.56
CA ARG A 47 -2.74 9.99 -2.81
C ARG A 47 -2.81 10.39 -1.35
N THR A 48 -3.74 9.80 -0.61
CA THR A 48 -3.88 10.01 0.83
C THR A 48 -2.83 9.26 1.63
N ASN A 49 -2.03 8.41 0.97
CA ASN A 49 -0.98 7.63 1.56
C ASN A 49 0.35 8.39 1.50
N TYR A 50 1.09 8.32 2.60
CA TYR A 50 2.46 8.84 2.67
C TYR A 50 3.43 7.94 1.92
N SER A 51 3.26 6.63 2.07
CA SER A 51 4.01 5.62 1.33
C SER A 51 3.46 5.47 -0.07
N GLU A 52 4.31 5.11 -1.02
CA GLU A 52 3.94 4.97 -2.41
C GLU A 52 3.28 3.62 -2.68
N LEU A 53 2.05 3.65 -3.20
CA LEU A 53 1.38 2.44 -3.68
C LEU A 53 1.92 2.06 -5.05
N ILE A 54 2.20 0.78 -5.23
CA ILE A 54 2.70 0.21 -6.48
C ILE A 54 1.50 -0.30 -7.29
N LEU A 55 1.31 0.28 -8.46
CA LEU A 55 0.22 -0.08 -9.36
C LEU A 55 0.75 -0.26 -10.79
N PRO A 56 0.54 -1.44 -11.41
CA PRO A 56 -0.02 -2.65 -10.81
C PRO A 56 0.89 -3.24 -9.74
N THR A 57 0.32 -4.02 -8.81
CA THR A 57 1.08 -4.80 -7.82
C THR A 57 1.96 -5.84 -8.52
N ARG A 58 3.01 -6.31 -7.85
CA ARG A 58 3.91 -7.31 -8.41
C ARG A 58 3.93 -8.56 -7.54
N PRO A 59 3.58 -9.72 -8.09
CA PRO A 59 3.57 -10.97 -7.33
C PRO A 59 4.98 -11.38 -6.92
N LEU A 60 5.09 -11.98 -5.72
CA LEU A 60 6.30 -12.60 -5.23
C LEU A 60 6.72 -13.72 -6.18
N PRO A 61 7.87 -13.60 -6.84
CA PRO A 61 8.36 -14.65 -7.74
C PRO A 61 8.85 -15.87 -6.94
N ALA A 62 9.12 -16.95 -7.65
CA ALA A 62 9.79 -18.11 -7.07
C ALA A 62 11.27 -17.79 -6.79
N LEU A 63 11.53 -17.09 -5.67
CA LEU A 63 12.86 -16.76 -5.22
C LEU A 63 13.53 -17.98 -4.59
N ALA A 64 14.78 -18.22 -4.95
CA ALA A 64 15.64 -19.15 -4.24
C ALA A 64 16.08 -18.46 -2.92
N LEU A 65 15.36 -18.77 -1.84
CA LEU A 65 15.66 -18.23 -0.52
C LEU A 65 16.40 -19.28 0.32
N GLN A 66 17.33 -18.81 1.16
CA GLN A 66 18.02 -19.62 2.14
C GLN A 66 17.92 -18.99 3.53
N ALA A 67 17.70 -19.79 4.54
CA ALA A 67 17.84 -19.37 5.92
C ALA A 67 19.32 -19.18 6.29
N LEU A 68 19.60 -18.58 7.45
CA LEU A 68 20.97 -18.33 7.90
C LEU A 68 21.79 -19.62 8.14
N ASP A 69 21.11 -20.72 8.42
CA ASP A 69 21.72 -22.05 8.56
C ASP A 69 22.00 -22.77 7.21
N GLY A 70 21.69 -22.10 6.09
CA GLY A 70 21.86 -22.64 4.75
C GLY A 70 20.71 -23.51 4.25
N SER A 71 19.67 -23.75 5.05
CA SER A 71 18.50 -24.49 4.61
C SER A 71 17.71 -23.72 3.56
N ALA A 72 17.21 -24.43 2.53
CA ALA A 72 16.36 -23.84 1.50
C ALA A 72 14.98 -23.47 2.10
N VAL A 73 14.50 -22.29 1.73
CA VAL A 73 13.19 -21.78 2.13
C VAL A 73 12.34 -21.56 0.90
N ASP A 74 11.15 -22.14 0.87
CA ASP A 74 10.19 -21.86 -0.19
C ASP A 74 9.62 -20.45 -0.03
N ALA A 75 9.73 -19.62 -1.08
CA ALA A 75 9.18 -18.28 -1.10
C ALA A 75 7.65 -18.28 -0.88
N ALA A 76 6.94 -19.33 -1.30
CA ALA A 76 5.52 -19.48 -1.05
C ALA A 76 5.17 -19.56 0.43
N SER A 77 6.12 -20.02 1.29
CA SER A 77 5.93 -20.06 2.74
C SER A 77 5.84 -18.69 3.40
N LEU A 78 6.17 -17.62 2.70
CA LEU A 78 6.04 -16.24 3.17
C LEU A 78 4.62 -15.69 3.01
N LYS A 79 3.76 -16.36 2.23
CA LYS A 79 2.36 -15.95 2.04
C LYS A 79 1.51 -16.22 3.28
N GLY A 80 0.40 -15.50 3.39
CA GLY A 80 -0.58 -15.66 4.48
C GLY A 80 -0.43 -14.62 5.59
N GLN A 81 0.63 -13.81 5.57
CA GLN A 81 0.86 -12.69 6.48
C GLN A 81 1.29 -11.44 5.71
N TRP A 82 1.04 -10.29 6.31
CA TRP A 82 1.63 -9.04 5.84
C TRP A 82 3.13 -9.06 6.11
N LEU A 83 3.92 -8.67 5.13
CA LEU A 83 5.38 -8.64 5.26
C LEU A 83 5.86 -7.19 5.17
N LEU A 84 6.70 -6.80 6.13
CA LEU A 84 7.51 -5.59 6.06
C LEU A 84 8.94 -6.04 5.75
N VAL A 85 9.37 -5.78 4.52
CA VAL A 85 10.62 -6.31 3.96
C VAL A 85 11.68 -5.22 3.93
N ALA A 86 12.83 -5.49 4.54
CA ALA A 86 14.08 -4.76 4.38
C ALA A 86 15.01 -5.55 3.44
N VAL A 87 15.84 -4.85 2.67
CA VAL A 87 16.85 -5.45 1.80
C VAL A 87 18.20 -4.86 2.19
N GLY A 88 19.26 -5.69 2.23
CA GLY A 88 20.58 -5.18 2.50
C GLY A 88 21.63 -6.26 2.66
N PRO A 89 22.94 -5.88 2.68
CA PRO A 89 24.05 -6.80 2.89
C PRO A 89 24.13 -7.24 4.36
N SER A 90 24.76 -8.40 4.60
CA SER A 90 25.04 -8.91 5.96
C SER A 90 26.00 -8.01 6.76
N ALA A 91 26.86 -7.26 6.07
CA ALA A 91 27.69 -6.20 6.66
C ALA A 91 26.84 -4.94 6.92
N CYS A 92 25.85 -5.06 7.80
CA CYS A 92 24.86 -4.04 8.09
C CYS A 92 25.47 -2.81 8.77
N GLY A 93 25.80 -1.77 8.00
CA GLY A 93 26.27 -0.48 8.50
C GLY A 93 25.15 0.34 9.16
N GLU A 94 25.45 1.58 9.58
CA GLU A 94 24.49 2.42 10.30
C GLU A 94 23.14 2.63 9.57
N ALA A 95 23.16 2.82 8.26
CA ALA A 95 21.93 3.03 7.47
C ALA A 95 21.02 1.79 7.53
N CYS A 96 21.62 0.60 7.34
CA CYS A 96 20.92 -0.67 7.45
C CYS A 96 20.38 -0.89 8.87
N GLN A 97 21.17 -0.62 9.92
CA GLN A 97 20.75 -0.76 11.31
C GLN A 97 19.55 0.18 11.63
N ARG A 98 19.60 1.42 11.14
CA ARG A 98 18.47 2.37 11.27
C ARG A 98 17.22 1.85 10.58
N GLN A 99 17.38 1.21 9.42
CA GLN A 99 16.24 0.65 8.69
C GLN A 99 15.62 -0.54 9.42
N LEU A 100 16.43 -1.47 9.93
CA LEU A 100 15.95 -2.59 10.74
C LEU A 100 15.31 -2.11 12.06
N PHE A 101 15.87 -1.07 12.69
CA PHE A 101 15.26 -0.44 13.84
C PHE A 101 13.89 0.17 13.50
N THR A 102 13.80 0.90 12.38
CA THR A 102 12.54 1.48 11.90
C THR A 102 11.51 0.39 11.60
N GLN A 103 11.93 -0.70 10.97
CA GLN A 103 11.08 -1.87 10.71
C GLN A 103 10.49 -2.45 12.02
N ARG A 104 11.33 -2.62 13.05
CA ARG A 104 10.90 -3.07 14.37
C ARG A 104 9.95 -2.07 15.01
N GLN A 105 10.30 -0.78 15.00
CA GLN A 105 9.50 0.28 15.58
C GLN A 105 8.10 0.35 14.95
N LEU A 106 8.02 0.29 13.62
CA LEU A 106 6.75 0.31 12.91
C LEU A 106 5.83 -0.83 13.33
N ARG A 107 6.37 -2.06 13.44
CA ARG A 107 5.60 -3.21 13.91
C ARG A 107 5.08 -3.01 15.33
N GLU A 108 5.94 -2.59 16.26
CA GLU A 108 5.53 -2.36 17.66
C GLU A 108 4.48 -1.24 17.79
N MET A 109 4.56 -0.20 16.96
CA MET A 109 3.59 0.90 16.93
C MET A 109 2.19 0.48 16.48
N LEU A 110 2.02 -0.69 15.84
CA LEU A 110 0.70 -1.23 15.44
C LEU A 110 -0.08 -1.81 16.64
N GLY A 111 0.54 -1.98 17.78
CA GLY A 111 -0.12 -2.45 19.00
C GLY A 111 -0.77 -3.83 18.81
N ARG A 112 -2.09 -3.91 18.86
CA ARG A 112 -2.84 -5.18 18.72
C ARG A 112 -2.73 -5.81 17.33
N GLU A 113 -2.49 -5.02 16.30
CA GLU A 113 -2.38 -5.49 14.92
C GLU A 113 -0.95 -5.96 14.56
N ARG A 114 0.02 -5.81 15.48
CA ARG A 114 1.44 -6.11 15.22
C ARG A 114 1.69 -7.55 14.79
N ASP A 115 0.90 -8.50 15.29
CA ASP A 115 1.08 -9.93 15.01
C ASP A 115 0.54 -10.34 13.63
N ARG A 116 -0.03 -9.39 12.90
CA ARG A 116 -0.43 -9.51 11.49
C ARG A 116 0.66 -9.06 10.52
N LEU A 117 1.77 -8.50 11.02
CA LEU A 117 2.87 -7.98 10.22
C LEU A 117 4.18 -8.65 10.61
N ASP A 118 4.72 -9.47 9.70
CA ASP A 118 6.01 -10.13 9.85
C ASP A 118 7.14 -9.23 9.33
N LYS A 119 8.28 -9.29 10.01
CA LYS A 119 9.50 -8.60 9.63
C LYS A 119 10.41 -9.56 8.86
N ILE A 120 10.72 -9.20 7.62
CA ILE A 120 11.63 -9.95 6.75
C ILE A 120 12.84 -9.08 6.45
N TRP A 121 14.03 -9.65 6.53
CA TRP A 121 15.25 -9.04 6.03
C TRP A 121 15.85 -9.93 4.94
N LEU A 122 15.89 -9.44 3.71
CA LEU A 122 16.47 -10.12 2.57
C LEU A 122 17.94 -9.71 2.43
N LEU A 123 18.82 -10.65 2.73
CA LEU A 123 20.26 -10.50 2.64
C LEU A 123 20.70 -10.70 1.18
N THR A 124 21.51 -9.78 0.68
CA THR A 124 21.98 -9.77 -0.72
C THR A 124 23.34 -10.41 -0.92
N ASP A 125 23.90 -11.01 0.12
CA ASP A 125 25.19 -11.71 0.12
C ASP A 125 25.16 -12.94 1.04
N ASP A 126 26.23 -13.74 0.96
CA ASP A 126 26.40 -14.97 1.74
C ASP A 126 27.33 -14.82 2.95
N ALA A 127 27.78 -13.59 3.25
CA ALA A 127 28.67 -13.37 4.37
C ALA A 127 27.97 -13.64 5.72
N PRO A 128 28.69 -14.07 6.76
CA PRO A 128 28.13 -14.30 8.07
C PRO A 128 27.68 -13.00 8.73
N LEU A 129 26.60 -13.04 9.50
CA LEU A 129 26.19 -11.92 10.33
C LEU A 129 27.12 -11.76 11.53
N ALA A 130 27.43 -10.51 11.89
CA ALA A 130 28.12 -10.22 13.13
C ALA A 130 27.28 -10.69 14.34
N ALA A 131 27.90 -11.36 15.30
CA ALA A 131 27.22 -11.92 16.47
C ALA A 131 26.35 -10.91 17.25
N PRO A 132 26.75 -9.64 17.46
CA PRO A 132 25.90 -8.64 18.11
C PRO A 132 24.63 -8.33 17.32
N LEU A 133 24.72 -8.32 15.99
CA LEU A 133 23.59 -8.08 15.12
C LEU A 133 22.61 -9.25 15.14
N GLN A 134 23.12 -10.47 15.08
CA GLN A 134 22.29 -11.68 15.18
C GLN A 134 21.53 -11.70 16.52
N ALA A 135 22.19 -11.46 17.64
CA ALA A 135 21.54 -11.36 18.93
C ALA A 135 20.46 -10.26 19.00
N ALA A 136 20.68 -9.13 18.31
CA ALA A 136 19.70 -8.05 18.22
C ALA A 136 18.47 -8.42 17.37
N LEU A 137 18.64 -9.25 16.34
CA LEU A 137 17.55 -9.76 15.51
C LEU A 137 16.66 -10.76 16.26
N ASP A 138 17.27 -11.59 17.11
CA ASP A 138 16.59 -12.61 17.91
C ASP A 138 15.83 -11.98 19.11
N GLY A 139 16.18 -10.75 19.48
CA GLY A 139 15.56 -10.03 20.59
C GLY A 139 14.13 -9.59 20.32
N GLY A 140 13.14 -10.12 21.06
CA GLY A 140 11.72 -9.80 20.93
C GLY A 140 11.04 -10.61 19.82
N ALA A 141 10.14 -9.97 19.03
CA ALA A 141 9.60 -10.64 17.85
C ALA A 141 10.69 -10.76 16.79
N PRO A 142 11.09 -11.96 16.38
CA PRO A 142 12.25 -12.18 15.53
C PRO A 142 12.07 -11.52 14.15
N VAL A 143 13.18 -11.07 13.57
CA VAL A 143 13.26 -10.74 12.15
C VAL A 143 13.64 -12.02 11.41
N ARG A 144 12.85 -12.44 10.46
CA ARG A 144 13.20 -13.57 9.59
C ARG A 144 14.21 -13.10 8.55
N ALA A 145 15.50 -13.37 8.80
CA ALA A 145 16.59 -13.07 7.90
C ALA A 145 16.76 -14.21 6.88
N LEU A 146 16.67 -13.89 5.60
CA LEU A 146 16.76 -14.85 4.50
C LEU A 146 17.73 -14.32 3.44
N ARG A 147 18.59 -15.18 2.91
CA ARG A 147 19.46 -14.86 1.79
C ARG A 147 18.70 -14.96 0.48
N ALA A 148 18.92 -14.01 -0.41
CA ALA A 148 18.30 -13.97 -1.73
C ALA A 148 19.24 -13.36 -2.76
N ASP A 149 19.18 -13.84 -4.00
CA ASP A 149 19.94 -13.24 -5.08
C ASP A 149 19.53 -11.78 -5.33
N ARG A 150 20.51 -10.87 -5.32
CA ARG A 150 20.28 -9.44 -5.51
C ARG A 150 19.61 -9.11 -6.86
N ALA A 151 20.00 -9.81 -7.93
CA ALA A 151 19.44 -9.57 -9.25
C ALA A 151 17.95 -10.00 -9.31
N ALA A 152 17.62 -11.12 -8.69
CA ALA A 152 16.23 -11.58 -8.57
C ALA A 152 15.39 -10.59 -7.76
N LEU A 153 15.94 -10.03 -6.67
CA LEU A 153 15.26 -8.98 -5.89
C LEU A 153 15.04 -7.70 -6.69
N ALA A 154 16.04 -7.26 -7.48
CA ALA A 154 15.94 -6.06 -8.32
C ALA A 154 14.93 -6.22 -9.47
N ASN A 155 14.67 -7.45 -9.91
CA ASN A 155 13.62 -7.73 -10.90
C ASN A 155 12.20 -7.67 -10.30
N TRP A 156 12.07 -7.96 -9.01
CA TRP A 156 10.79 -7.94 -8.31
C TRP A 156 10.49 -6.59 -7.68
N LEU A 157 11.41 -6.10 -6.84
CA LEU A 157 11.30 -4.83 -6.11
C LEU A 157 11.97 -3.71 -6.92
N ALA A 158 11.44 -2.50 -6.84
CA ALA A 158 12.05 -1.35 -7.49
C ALA A 158 12.25 -0.20 -6.48
N PRO A 159 13.43 0.38 -6.38
CA PRO A 159 13.64 1.59 -5.59
C PRO A 159 13.00 2.81 -6.26
N ALA A 160 12.90 3.93 -5.56
CA ALA A 160 12.57 5.19 -6.17
C ALA A 160 13.71 5.68 -7.09
N ALA A 161 13.40 6.57 -8.02
CA ALA A 161 14.41 7.09 -8.95
C ALA A 161 15.60 7.69 -8.19
N GLY A 162 16.80 7.25 -8.55
CA GLY A 162 18.05 7.70 -7.92
C GLY A 162 18.34 7.11 -6.53
N GLN A 163 17.59 6.10 -6.09
CA GLN A 163 17.78 5.43 -4.80
C GLN A 163 18.08 3.94 -5.00
N ALA A 164 18.55 3.28 -3.94
CA ALA A 164 18.84 1.85 -3.93
C ALA A 164 17.72 1.05 -3.25
N LEU A 165 17.68 -0.28 -3.46
CA LEU A 165 16.74 -1.16 -2.77
C LEU A 165 16.89 -1.06 -1.24
N GLU A 166 18.11 -0.89 -0.79
CA GLU A 166 18.50 -0.79 0.60
C GLU A 166 17.98 0.47 1.30
N ASP A 167 17.49 1.47 0.55
CA ASP A 167 16.95 2.72 1.11
C ASP A 167 15.49 2.60 1.54
N HIS A 168 14.81 1.52 1.14
CA HIS A 168 13.36 1.37 1.31
C HIS A 168 12.96 0.19 2.20
N LEU A 169 11.81 0.32 2.84
CA LEU A 169 11.03 -0.81 3.29
C LEU A 169 9.92 -1.10 2.27
N PHE A 170 9.68 -2.36 2.02
CA PHE A 170 8.66 -2.81 1.08
C PHE A 170 7.55 -3.54 1.83
N VAL A 171 6.30 -3.27 1.46
CA VAL A 171 5.15 -3.93 2.06
C VAL A 171 4.56 -4.91 1.05
N VAL A 172 4.48 -6.17 1.46
CA VAL A 172 3.92 -7.26 0.68
C VAL A 172 2.68 -7.77 1.40
N ASP A 173 1.61 -8.00 0.66
CA ASP A 173 0.35 -8.47 1.22
C ASP A 173 0.34 -9.98 1.49
N PRO A 174 -0.68 -10.52 2.17
CA PRO A 174 -0.78 -11.95 2.46
C PRO A 174 -0.89 -12.86 1.23
N MET A 175 -1.26 -12.31 0.07
CA MET A 175 -1.29 -13.05 -1.20
C MET A 175 0.09 -13.11 -1.86
N GLY A 176 1.05 -12.33 -1.34
CA GLY A 176 2.40 -12.23 -1.87
C GLY A 176 2.57 -11.11 -2.89
N GLU A 177 1.68 -10.12 -2.92
CA GLU A 177 1.80 -8.99 -3.85
C GLU A 177 2.60 -7.85 -3.21
N TRP A 178 3.70 -7.43 -3.83
CA TRP A 178 4.35 -6.19 -3.44
C TRP A 178 3.48 -5.01 -3.87
N MET A 179 2.94 -4.32 -2.89
CA MET A 179 1.93 -3.30 -3.12
C MET A 179 2.31 -1.90 -2.64
N MET A 180 3.31 -1.78 -1.77
CA MET A 180 3.68 -0.46 -1.25
C MET A 180 5.18 -0.35 -1.00
N ARG A 181 5.74 0.82 -1.27
CA ARG A 181 7.12 1.20 -0.96
C ARG A 181 7.12 2.35 0.03
N VAL A 182 7.83 2.16 1.13
CA VAL A 182 8.06 3.20 2.14
C VAL A 182 9.19 4.11 1.65
N PRO A 183 9.07 5.44 1.75
CA PRO A 183 10.14 6.35 1.35
C PRO A 183 11.44 6.12 2.12
N ALA A 184 12.58 6.50 1.55
CA ALA A 184 13.84 6.58 2.26
C ALA A 184 13.73 7.57 3.43
N ALA A 185 14.36 7.28 4.58
CA ALA A 185 14.28 8.09 5.80
C ALA A 185 12.82 8.47 6.18
N PRO A 186 11.94 7.49 6.39
CA PRO A 186 10.52 7.74 6.58
C PRO A 186 10.20 8.37 7.93
N GLU A 187 9.08 9.09 8.00
CA GLU A 187 8.44 9.50 9.24
C GLU A 187 7.60 8.34 9.81
N PRO A 188 8.01 7.67 10.91
CA PRO A 188 7.35 6.44 11.37
C PRO A 188 5.85 6.61 11.64
N GLY A 189 5.44 7.76 12.18
CA GLY A 189 4.02 8.04 12.48
C GLY A 189 3.14 8.16 11.23
N ARG A 190 3.70 8.54 10.09
CA ARG A 190 2.98 8.58 8.81
C ARG A 190 2.86 7.20 8.18
N VAL A 191 3.97 6.44 8.18
CA VAL A 191 3.98 5.05 7.70
C VAL A 191 3.02 4.18 8.53
N LYS A 192 3.03 4.33 9.87
CA LYS A 192 2.09 3.65 10.75
C LYS A 192 0.64 3.85 10.31
N ARG A 193 0.25 5.09 9.99
CA ARG A 193 -1.13 5.38 9.55
C ARG A 193 -1.48 4.67 8.23
N ASP A 194 -0.52 4.56 7.31
CA ASP A 194 -0.72 3.81 6.07
C ASP A 194 -0.89 2.32 6.35
N LEU A 195 -0.02 1.72 7.17
CA LEU A 195 -0.12 0.32 7.59
C LEU A 195 -1.45 0.03 8.31
N GLU A 196 -1.88 0.89 9.23
CA GLU A 196 -3.17 0.73 9.93
C GLU A 196 -4.37 0.76 8.97
N ARG A 197 -4.30 1.57 7.91
CA ARG A 197 -5.35 1.59 6.88
C ARG A 197 -5.38 0.29 6.09
N LEU A 198 -4.20 -0.22 5.69
CA LEU A 198 -4.08 -1.49 4.98
C LEU A 198 -4.59 -2.65 5.82
N LEU A 199 -4.12 -2.78 7.06
CA LEU A 199 -4.53 -3.84 7.97
C LEU A 199 -6.04 -3.81 8.26
N ARG A 200 -6.62 -2.61 8.37
CA ARG A 200 -8.07 -2.43 8.59
C ARG A 200 -8.88 -2.84 7.35
N ALA A 201 -8.42 -2.46 6.16
CA ALA A 201 -9.09 -2.80 4.91
C ALA A 201 -9.02 -4.29 4.58
N SER A 202 -8.02 -4.99 5.11
CA SER A 202 -7.70 -6.39 4.82
C SER A 202 -7.92 -7.33 6.02
N ALA A 203 -8.84 -7.01 6.92
CA ALA A 203 -9.06 -7.77 8.15
C ALA A 203 -9.36 -9.27 7.96
N SER A 204 -9.74 -9.68 6.74
CA SER A 204 -10.03 -11.07 6.37
C SER A 204 -8.95 -11.73 5.49
N TRP A 205 -7.83 -11.06 5.20
CA TRP A 205 -6.86 -11.53 4.20
C TRP A 205 -5.74 -12.37 4.80
N ASP A 206 -5.34 -12.05 6.02
CA ASP A 206 -4.25 -12.72 6.72
C ASP A 206 -4.76 -13.83 7.63
N GLN A 207 -3.89 -14.79 7.90
CA GLN A 207 -4.12 -15.87 8.85
C GLN A 207 -3.28 -15.57 10.11
N PRO A 208 -3.88 -15.01 11.19
CA PRO A 208 -3.16 -14.72 12.42
C PRO A 208 -2.56 -15.97 13.03
N GLY A 209 -1.30 -15.91 13.44
CA GLY A 209 -0.66 -16.97 14.22
C GLY A 209 0.22 -17.94 13.43
N ARG A 210 0.76 -17.53 12.32
CA ARG A 210 1.88 -18.23 11.67
C ARG A 210 3.18 -18.02 12.41
#